data_262c0cbc27de6de72555f0c8d1b5c360
#
_entry.id   262c0cbc27de6de72555f0c8d1b5c360
#
_cell.length_a   1.000
_cell.length_b   1.000
_cell.length_c   1.000
_cell.angle_alpha   90.00
_cell.angle_beta   90.00
_cell.angle_gamma   90.00
#
_symmetry.space_group_name_H-M   'P 1'
#
loop_
_entity.id
_entity.type
_entity.pdbx_description
1 polymer ?
#
loop_
_entity_poly.entity_id
_entity_poly.type
_entity_poly.pdbx_seq_one_letter_code
_entity_poly.pdbx_strand_id
1 'polypeptide(L)'
;MNIFLIPFTPLRHTAVAAACAGFCLIGWWLFLTVCWMGAPWTRGWDGAVYLGAVAGCAGGGSLLAEGALRRWPLWKRAGLGVLAAGLSVALTIANYWMWTGLVGPLLFGPELADPSLVSLRHRVFSWMAAGLGAGAGTMLARKFKGGFSHLVGGVLSGLIGGLVWYVVGYSAYPFAKDLFWAGALGAVAFGAAFGLFAWGVPDELYAGWLRVLSETRHGRRIPIDAADGQPRERFVGHFPRGLDLFLPADDGVLELHVSVLVNRAGEFRARGLSLQRTVVRRFLERVDLSYDKRRPAPLDTRLSSGDRIVLGTPGQEAVVEFLMLPREER
;
A
#
# COMPACT_ATOMS: atom_id res chain seq x y z
N MET A 1 -11.18 8.62 1.14
CA MET A 1 -10.26 7.56 0.69
C MET A 1 -10.95 6.84 -0.47
N ASN A 2 -10.51 7.07 -1.72
CA ASN A 2 -11.08 6.37 -2.87
C ASN A 2 -10.53 4.95 -2.88
N ILE A 3 -11.33 3.98 -2.46
CA ILE A 3 -10.98 2.56 -2.37
C ILE A 3 -10.66 1.94 -3.75
N PHE A 4 -11.09 2.60 -4.84
CA PHE A 4 -11.04 2.07 -6.20
C PHE A 4 -9.88 2.54 -7.08
N LEU A 5 -8.99 3.39 -6.58
CA LEU A 5 -7.83 3.86 -7.34
C LEU A 5 -6.55 3.61 -6.53
N ILE A 6 -6.22 2.33 -6.34
CA ILE A 6 -4.84 1.96 -6.00
C ILE A 6 -4.05 2.12 -7.30
N PRO A 7 -3.17 3.13 -7.38
CA PRO A 7 -2.39 3.34 -8.59
C PRO A 7 -1.45 2.14 -8.76
N PHE A 8 -1.70 1.36 -9.80
CA PHE A 8 -0.89 0.20 -10.14
C PHE A 8 0.15 0.59 -11.19
N THR A 9 1.41 0.47 -10.85
CA THR A 9 2.53 0.64 -11.78
C THR A 9 3.11 -0.73 -12.11
N PRO A 10 2.84 -1.28 -13.30
CA PRO A 10 3.21 -2.67 -13.62
C PRO A 10 4.68 -2.96 -13.31
N LEU A 11 5.58 -2.12 -13.83
CA LEU A 11 7.03 -2.34 -13.68
C LEU A 11 7.50 -2.28 -12.23
N ARG A 12 7.01 -1.32 -11.43
CA ARG A 12 7.42 -1.18 -10.02
C ARG A 12 6.84 -2.29 -9.16
N HIS A 13 5.56 -2.62 -9.36
CA HIS A 13 4.92 -3.72 -8.63
C HIS A 13 5.56 -5.07 -8.95
N THR A 14 5.88 -5.35 -10.23
CA THR A 14 6.58 -6.59 -10.60
C THR A 14 8.00 -6.64 -10.04
N ALA A 15 8.73 -5.53 -10.00
CA ALA A 15 10.05 -5.46 -9.38
C ALA A 15 9.99 -5.76 -7.87
N VAL A 16 9.03 -5.16 -7.15
CA VAL A 16 8.83 -5.43 -5.72
C VAL A 16 8.35 -6.87 -5.50
N ALA A 17 7.44 -7.37 -6.35
CA ALA A 17 6.99 -8.76 -6.29
C ALA A 17 8.13 -9.76 -6.48
N ALA A 18 9.00 -9.54 -7.47
CA ALA A 18 10.17 -10.38 -7.71
C ALA A 18 11.15 -10.33 -6.52
N ALA A 19 11.40 -9.14 -5.97
CA ALA A 19 12.24 -8.99 -4.79
C ALA A 19 11.65 -9.73 -3.57
N CYS A 20 10.36 -9.54 -3.28
CA CYS A 20 9.70 -10.23 -2.17
C CYS A 20 9.70 -11.75 -2.36
N ALA A 21 9.45 -12.24 -3.59
CA ALA A 21 9.53 -13.67 -3.90
C ALA A 21 10.92 -14.24 -3.62
N GLY A 22 11.98 -13.55 -4.06
CA GLY A 22 13.36 -13.93 -3.78
C GLY A 22 13.68 -13.94 -2.28
N PHE A 23 13.27 -12.92 -1.54
CA PHE A 23 13.45 -12.88 -0.08
C PHE A 23 12.67 -13.98 0.63
N CYS A 24 11.44 -14.28 0.23
CA CYS A 24 10.67 -15.38 0.80
C CYS A 24 11.29 -16.74 0.53
N LEU A 25 11.90 -16.95 -0.64
CA LEU A 25 12.69 -18.14 -0.94
C LEU A 25 13.90 -18.26 -0.01
N ILE A 26 14.58 -17.15 0.28
CA ILE A 26 15.66 -17.12 1.29
C ILE A 26 15.09 -17.47 2.68
N GLY A 27 13.96 -16.93 3.07
CA GLY A 27 13.29 -17.25 4.35
C GLY A 27 12.95 -18.74 4.48
N TRP A 28 12.43 -19.34 3.41
CA TRP A 28 12.21 -20.78 3.36
C TRP A 28 13.52 -21.57 3.48
N TRP A 29 14.58 -21.16 2.80
CA TRP A 29 15.88 -21.81 2.87
C TRP A 29 16.52 -21.69 4.25
N LEU A 30 16.42 -20.54 4.90
CA LEU A 30 16.85 -20.34 6.29
C LEU A 30 16.11 -21.29 7.24
N PHE A 31 14.79 -21.41 7.08
CA PHE A 31 14.00 -22.37 7.86
C PHE A 31 14.52 -23.81 7.68
N LEU A 32 14.74 -24.26 6.43
CA LEU A 32 15.30 -25.59 6.17
C LEU A 32 16.66 -25.79 6.83
N THR A 33 17.53 -24.78 6.79
CA THR A 33 18.85 -24.85 7.41
C THR A 33 18.74 -25.03 8.91
N VAL A 34 17.87 -24.29 9.57
CA VAL A 34 17.60 -24.41 11.00
C VAL A 34 17.05 -25.80 11.35
N CYS A 35 16.09 -26.30 10.57
CA CYS A 35 15.55 -27.65 10.77
C CYS A 35 16.59 -28.74 10.49
N TRP A 36 17.40 -28.58 9.45
CA TRP A 36 18.46 -29.53 9.09
C TRP A 36 19.59 -29.62 10.16
N MET A 37 19.88 -28.48 10.80
CA MET A 37 20.81 -28.45 11.94
C MET A 37 20.25 -29.17 13.19
N GLY A 38 19.04 -29.70 13.11
CA GLY A 38 18.43 -30.50 14.17
C GLY A 38 18.12 -29.73 15.45
N ALA A 39 17.84 -28.42 15.32
CA ALA A 39 17.56 -27.56 16.47
C ALA A 39 16.37 -28.09 17.26
N PRO A 40 16.56 -28.67 18.48
CA PRO A 40 15.49 -29.37 19.22
C PRO A 40 14.36 -28.42 19.67
N TRP A 41 14.64 -27.12 19.72
CA TRP A 41 13.66 -26.09 20.09
C TRP A 41 12.61 -25.77 19.01
N THR A 42 12.83 -26.23 17.76
CA THR A 42 11.86 -26.05 16.68
C THR A 42 10.75 -27.10 16.74
N ARG A 43 10.92 -28.22 17.45
CA ARG A 43 9.94 -29.28 17.55
C ARG A 43 8.62 -28.75 18.13
N GLY A 44 7.54 -28.88 17.35
CA GLY A 44 6.22 -28.32 17.70
C GLY A 44 6.03 -26.85 17.31
N TRP A 45 7.09 -26.16 16.86
CA TRP A 45 7.05 -24.77 16.41
C TRP A 45 7.32 -24.63 14.91
N ASP A 46 7.56 -25.74 14.22
CA ASP A 46 8.02 -25.76 12.82
C ASP A 46 7.15 -24.91 11.90
N GLY A 47 5.84 -25.00 12.04
CA GLY A 47 4.90 -24.19 11.25
C GLY A 47 5.01 -22.69 11.56
N ALA A 48 5.12 -22.31 12.83
CA ALA A 48 5.25 -20.91 13.25
C ALA A 48 6.59 -20.33 12.80
N VAL A 49 7.67 -21.09 12.95
CA VAL A 49 9.02 -20.68 12.52
C VAL A 49 9.09 -20.53 11.01
N TYR A 50 8.54 -21.49 10.26
CA TYR A 50 8.50 -21.44 8.80
C TYR A 50 7.74 -20.21 8.31
N LEU A 51 6.48 -20.04 8.76
CA LEU A 51 5.64 -18.93 8.35
C LEU A 51 6.21 -17.59 8.84
N GLY A 52 6.80 -17.56 10.03
CA GLY A 52 7.49 -16.39 10.56
C GLY A 52 8.68 -15.97 9.69
N ALA A 53 9.53 -16.93 9.29
CA ALA A 53 10.68 -16.66 8.43
C ALA A 53 10.23 -16.11 7.05
N VAL A 54 9.25 -16.75 6.43
CA VAL A 54 8.71 -16.31 5.14
C VAL A 54 8.06 -14.93 5.24
N ALA A 55 7.23 -14.68 6.25
CA ALA A 55 6.56 -13.40 6.47
C ALA A 55 7.54 -12.28 6.82
N GLY A 56 8.56 -12.58 7.63
CA GLY A 56 9.64 -11.63 7.95
C GLY A 56 10.42 -11.22 6.70
N CYS A 57 10.74 -12.19 5.86
CA CYS A 57 11.42 -11.93 4.59
C CYS A 57 10.53 -11.16 3.60
N ALA A 58 9.22 -11.39 3.56
CA ALA A 58 8.29 -10.59 2.76
C ALA A 58 8.23 -9.13 3.24
N GLY A 59 8.01 -8.91 4.54
CA GLY A 59 7.93 -7.58 5.13
C GLY A 59 9.24 -6.81 4.97
N GLY A 60 10.36 -7.42 5.35
CA GLY A 60 11.70 -6.84 5.19
C GLY A 60 12.06 -6.58 3.73
N GLY A 61 11.82 -7.57 2.86
CA GLY A 61 12.08 -7.50 1.42
C GLY A 61 11.31 -6.39 0.74
N SER A 62 10.04 -6.19 1.10
CA SER A 62 9.21 -5.11 0.55
C SER A 62 9.79 -3.72 0.84
N LEU A 63 10.26 -3.47 2.08
CA LEU A 63 10.87 -2.19 2.46
C LEU A 63 12.27 -2.02 1.91
N LEU A 64 13.05 -3.10 1.76
CA LEU A 64 14.33 -3.06 1.08
C LEU A 64 14.17 -2.68 -0.39
N ALA A 65 13.21 -3.31 -1.10
CA ALA A 65 12.90 -2.99 -2.48
C ALA A 65 12.39 -1.55 -2.64
N GLU A 66 11.46 -1.11 -1.76
CA GLU A 66 11.00 0.27 -1.74
C GLU A 66 12.15 1.25 -1.52
N GLY A 67 13.01 0.98 -0.54
CA GLY A 67 14.17 1.81 -0.26
C GLY A 67 15.15 1.88 -1.43
N ALA A 68 15.22 0.82 -2.27
CA ALA A 68 15.99 0.84 -3.51
C ALA A 68 15.35 1.75 -4.56
N LEU A 69 14.04 1.64 -4.78
CA LEU A 69 13.29 2.50 -5.69
C LEU A 69 13.35 3.98 -5.28
N ARG A 70 13.36 4.24 -3.98
CA ARG A 70 13.47 5.60 -3.41
C ARG A 70 14.90 6.13 -3.28
N ARG A 71 15.90 5.35 -3.65
CA ARG A 71 17.32 5.68 -3.49
C ARG A 71 17.71 6.08 -2.06
N TRP A 72 17.09 5.46 -1.05
CA TRP A 72 17.46 5.71 0.34
C TRP A 72 18.89 5.25 0.63
N PRO A 73 19.60 5.91 1.57
CA PRO A 73 20.91 5.46 2.00
C PRO A 73 20.81 4.07 2.61
N LEU A 74 21.86 3.26 2.45
CA LEU A 74 21.86 1.83 2.84
C LEU A 74 21.48 1.59 4.29
N TRP A 75 21.96 2.42 5.21
CA TRP A 75 21.66 2.27 6.65
C TRP A 75 20.15 2.44 6.94
N LYS A 76 19.47 3.41 6.29
CA LYS A 76 18.04 3.63 6.44
C LYS A 76 17.24 2.48 5.82
N ARG A 77 17.68 1.99 4.66
CA ARG A 77 17.08 0.84 3.97
C ARG A 77 17.18 -0.41 4.81
N ALA A 78 18.40 -0.72 5.31
CA ALA A 78 18.64 -1.87 6.15
C ALA A 78 17.86 -1.78 7.47
N GLY A 79 17.91 -0.63 8.16
CA GLY A 79 17.23 -0.44 9.44
C GLY A 79 15.71 -0.64 9.36
N LEU A 80 15.06 -0.06 8.35
CA LEU A 80 13.62 -0.24 8.14
C LEU A 80 13.28 -1.66 7.68
N GLY A 81 14.13 -2.27 6.85
CA GLY A 81 13.96 -3.66 6.43
C GLY A 81 14.04 -4.63 7.62
N VAL A 82 15.04 -4.49 8.48
CA VAL A 82 15.19 -5.31 9.71
C VAL A 82 14.01 -5.07 10.67
N LEU A 83 13.60 -3.81 10.87
CA LEU A 83 12.45 -3.50 11.71
C LEU A 83 11.17 -4.16 11.19
N ALA A 84 10.89 -4.04 9.90
CA ALA A 84 9.72 -4.67 9.28
C ALA A 84 9.80 -6.20 9.36
N ALA A 85 10.96 -6.79 9.11
CA ALA A 85 11.16 -8.23 9.24
C ALA A 85 10.88 -8.70 10.67
N GLY A 86 11.47 -8.06 11.68
CA GLY A 86 11.26 -8.41 13.09
C GLY A 86 9.80 -8.29 13.54
N LEU A 87 9.14 -7.18 13.18
CA LEU A 87 7.71 -6.99 13.48
C LEU A 87 6.84 -8.03 12.75
N SER A 88 7.13 -8.33 11.49
CA SER A 88 6.39 -9.33 10.72
C SER A 88 6.56 -10.72 11.31
N VAL A 89 7.77 -11.11 11.71
CA VAL A 89 8.00 -12.40 12.42
C VAL A 89 7.20 -12.48 13.70
N ALA A 90 7.33 -11.48 14.57
CA ALA A 90 6.68 -11.48 15.89
C ALA A 90 5.15 -11.56 15.75
N LEU A 91 4.56 -10.73 14.88
CA LEU A 91 3.11 -10.71 14.66
C LEU A 91 2.62 -11.98 13.95
N THR A 92 3.41 -12.55 13.04
CA THR A 92 3.06 -13.82 12.40
C THR A 92 3.05 -14.96 13.41
N ILE A 93 4.04 -15.06 14.26
CA ILE A 93 4.09 -16.08 15.31
C ILE A 93 2.89 -15.92 16.26
N ALA A 94 2.60 -14.69 16.72
CA ALA A 94 1.46 -14.41 17.58
C ALA A 94 0.13 -14.79 16.90
N ASN A 95 -0.07 -14.39 15.64
CA ASN A 95 -1.26 -14.73 14.86
C ASN A 95 -1.38 -16.24 14.62
N TYR A 96 -0.28 -16.94 14.36
CA TYR A 96 -0.26 -18.38 14.18
C TYR A 96 -0.74 -19.09 15.44
N TRP A 97 -0.23 -18.70 16.61
CA TRP A 97 -0.66 -19.30 17.88
C TRP A 97 -2.09 -18.94 18.26
N MET A 98 -2.49 -17.72 18.01
CA MET A 98 -3.89 -17.31 18.18
C MET A 98 -4.83 -18.14 17.28
N TRP A 99 -4.42 -18.34 16.02
CA TRP A 99 -5.18 -19.14 15.07
C TRP A 99 -5.25 -20.60 15.49
N THR A 100 -4.10 -21.25 15.74
CA THR A 100 -4.03 -22.69 16.05
C THR A 100 -4.56 -23.03 17.42
N GLY A 101 -4.38 -22.18 18.42
CA GLY A 101 -4.77 -22.44 19.82
C GLY A 101 -6.17 -21.96 20.19
N LEU A 102 -6.72 -20.96 19.48
CA LEU A 102 -8.00 -20.36 19.86
C LEU A 102 -9.02 -20.38 18.72
N VAL A 103 -8.73 -19.72 17.62
CA VAL A 103 -9.71 -19.47 16.56
C VAL A 103 -10.03 -20.74 15.78
N GLY A 104 -9.03 -21.51 15.42
CA GLY A 104 -9.19 -22.74 14.66
C GLY A 104 -10.06 -23.78 15.39
N PRO A 105 -9.76 -24.13 16.65
CA PRO A 105 -10.60 -25.06 17.44
C PRO A 105 -12.03 -24.57 17.63
N LEU A 106 -12.25 -23.24 17.77
CA LEU A 106 -13.60 -22.67 17.90
C LEU A 106 -14.42 -22.80 16.61
N LEU A 107 -13.78 -22.64 15.44
CA LEU A 107 -14.47 -22.62 14.15
C LEU A 107 -14.65 -24.02 13.54
N PHE A 108 -13.69 -24.91 13.77
CA PHE A 108 -13.63 -26.22 13.09
C PHE A 108 -13.72 -27.44 14.03
N GLY A 109 -13.83 -27.19 15.33
CA GLY A 109 -13.93 -28.25 16.33
C GLY A 109 -12.59 -28.97 16.61
N PRO A 110 -12.63 -30.03 17.45
CA PRO A 110 -11.43 -30.75 17.89
C PRO A 110 -10.74 -31.59 16.79
N GLU A 111 -11.35 -31.75 15.63
CA GLU A 111 -10.75 -32.45 14.46
C GLU A 111 -9.42 -31.80 13.99
N LEU A 112 -9.15 -30.57 14.37
CA LEU A 112 -7.87 -29.89 14.16
C LEU A 112 -6.71 -30.49 15.00
N ALA A 113 -7.02 -31.27 16.02
CA ALA A 113 -6.01 -31.88 16.88
C ALA A 113 -5.36 -33.13 16.27
N ASP A 114 -5.93 -33.67 15.18
CA ASP A 114 -5.34 -34.80 14.47
C ASP A 114 -4.38 -34.32 13.37
N PRO A 115 -3.05 -34.51 13.55
CA PRO A 115 -2.05 -34.09 12.56
C PRO A 115 -2.18 -34.79 11.20
N SER A 116 -2.85 -35.95 11.16
CA SER A 116 -3.08 -36.71 9.92
C SER A 116 -4.20 -36.14 9.07
N LEU A 117 -5.13 -35.42 9.69
CA LEU A 117 -6.24 -34.71 9.05
C LEU A 117 -5.99 -33.22 8.90
N VAL A 118 -4.76 -32.81 8.59
CA VAL A 118 -4.47 -31.39 8.31
C VAL A 118 -5.26 -30.96 7.08
N SER A 119 -6.51 -30.56 7.34
CA SER A 119 -7.41 -30.14 6.28
C SER A 119 -6.79 -28.95 5.53
N LEU A 120 -7.04 -28.89 4.22
CA LEU A 120 -6.73 -27.73 3.38
C LEU A 120 -7.04 -26.40 4.10
N ARG A 121 -8.19 -26.36 4.75
CA ARG A 121 -8.69 -25.19 5.46
C ARG A 121 -7.70 -24.67 6.51
N HIS A 122 -7.22 -25.54 7.40
CA HIS A 122 -6.29 -25.14 8.46
C HIS A 122 -5.01 -24.51 7.89
N ARG A 123 -4.44 -25.10 6.86
CA ARG A 123 -3.18 -24.60 6.25
C ARG A 123 -3.36 -23.30 5.52
N VAL A 124 -4.42 -23.14 4.71
CA VAL A 124 -4.72 -21.89 4.04
C VAL A 124 -4.95 -20.77 5.07
N PHE A 125 -5.70 -21.03 6.12
CA PHE A 125 -5.91 -20.02 7.17
C PHE A 125 -4.64 -19.70 7.95
N SER A 126 -3.76 -20.67 8.18
CA SER A 126 -2.45 -20.41 8.80
C SER A 126 -1.59 -19.47 7.92
N TRP A 127 -1.60 -19.65 6.60
CA TRP A 127 -0.95 -18.76 5.66
C TRP A 127 -1.60 -17.37 5.63
N MET A 128 -2.93 -17.28 5.70
CA MET A 128 -3.65 -16.00 5.81
C MET A 128 -3.28 -15.26 7.10
N ALA A 129 -3.18 -15.98 8.23
CA ALA A 129 -2.72 -15.42 9.49
C ALA A 129 -1.27 -14.92 9.41
N ALA A 130 -0.39 -15.65 8.70
CA ALA A 130 0.97 -15.21 8.42
C ALA A 130 0.98 -13.94 7.54
N GLY A 131 0.16 -13.90 6.51
CA GLY A 131 0.01 -12.73 5.65
C GLY A 131 -0.51 -11.51 6.40
N LEU A 132 -1.46 -11.68 7.31
CA LEU A 132 -1.92 -10.61 8.20
C LEU A 132 -0.77 -10.09 9.09
N GLY A 133 0.04 -10.99 9.66
CA GLY A 133 1.22 -10.64 10.46
C GLY A 133 2.26 -9.88 9.65
N ALA A 134 2.58 -10.33 8.43
CA ALA A 134 3.50 -9.64 7.52
C ALA A 134 2.98 -8.25 7.14
N GLY A 135 1.69 -8.14 6.80
CA GLY A 135 1.04 -6.87 6.46
C GLY A 135 1.05 -5.89 7.64
N ALA A 136 0.67 -6.36 8.84
CA ALA A 136 0.68 -5.56 10.05
C ALA A 136 2.09 -5.10 10.44
N GLY A 137 3.09 -5.97 10.35
CA GLY A 137 4.50 -5.63 10.61
C GLY A 137 5.02 -4.55 9.67
N THR A 138 4.72 -4.68 8.38
CA THR A 138 5.07 -3.68 7.36
C THR A 138 4.35 -2.35 7.60
N MET A 139 3.05 -2.40 7.92
CA MET A 139 2.25 -1.22 8.26
C MET A 139 2.82 -0.45 9.45
N LEU A 140 3.18 -1.14 10.53
CA LEU A 140 3.78 -0.54 11.71
C LEU A 140 5.15 0.08 11.40
N ALA A 141 6.01 -0.62 10.66
CA ALA A 141 7.31 -0.09 10.22
C ALA A 141 7.16 1.17 9.37
N ARG A 142 6.07 1.30 8.62
CA ARG A 142 5.71 2.50 7.82
C ARG A 142 4.93 3.56 8.61
N LYS A 143 4.80 3.43 9.91
CA LYS A 143 4.01 4.36 10.75
C LYS A 143 2.57 4.54 10.23
N PHE A 144 1.89 3.43 9.93
CA PHE A 144 0.53 3.35 9.41
C PHE A 144 0.29 3.97 8.01
N LYS A 145 1.33 4.39 7.30
CA LYS A 145 1.17 4.86 5.91
C LYS A 145 0.73 3.69 5.01
N GLY A 146 -0.40 3.85 4.32
CA GLY A 146 -0.98 2.81 3.48
C GLY A 146 -1.62 1.64 4.24
N GLY A 147 -1.93 1.80 5.53
CA GLY A 147 -2.25 0.74 6.49
C GLY A 147 -3.22 -0.34 6.02
N PHE A 148 -4.36 0.04 5.49
CA PHE A 148 -5.39 -0.94 5.10
C PHE A 148 -4.96 -1.84 3.93
N SER A 149 -4.23 -1.29 2.94
CA SER A 149 -3.73 -2.07 1.81
C SER A 149 -2.72 -3.13 2.24
N HIS A 150 -1.88 -2.84 3.25
CA HIS A 150 -0.94 -3.81 3.79
C HIS A 150 -1.64 -5.00 4.45
N LEU A 151 -2.71 -4.75 5.22
CA LEU A 151 -3.45 -5.81 5.89
C LEU A 151 -4.20 -6.70 4.90
N VAL A 152 -5.01 -6.08 4.03
CA VAL A 152 -5.79 -6.83 3.01
C VAL A 152 -4.87 -7.54 2.04
N GLY A 153 -3.87 -6.82 1.50
CA GLY A 153 -2.88 -7.41 0.60
C GLY A 153 -2.08 -8.53 1.25
N GLY A 154 -1.74 -8.40 2.54
CA GLY A 154 -1.10 -9.46 3.32
C GLY A 154 -1.96 -10.72 3.41
N VAL A 155 -3.25 -10.58 3.77
CA VAL A 155 -4.19 -11.71 3.86
C VAL A 155 -4.37 -12.38 2.50
N LEU A 156 -4.54 -11.61 1.41
CA LEU A 156 -4.64 -12.14 0.05
C LEU A 156 -3.37 -12.89 -0.36
N SER A 157 -2.21 -12.39 0.02
CA SER A 157 -0.93 -13.04 -0.24
C SER A 157 -0.80 -14.36 0.51
N GLY A 158 -1.27 -14.39 1.76
CA GLY A 158 -1.38 -15.61 2.54
C GLY A 158 -2.31 -16.64 1.90
N LEU A 159 -3.47 -16.22 1.41
CA LEU A 159 -4.39 -17.07 0.67
C LEU A 159 -3.72 -17.71 -0.55
N ILE A 160 -3.05 -16.89 -1.37
CA ILE A 160 -2.37 -17.37 -2.59
C ILE A 160 -1.23 -18.33 -2.25
N GLY A 161 -0.35 -17.96 -1.30
CA GLY A 161 0.75 -18.81 -0.86
C GLY A 161 0.27 -20.14 -0.29
N GLY A 162 -0.80 -20.12 0.53
CA GLY A 162 -1.42 -21.30 1.10
C GLY A 162 -2.07 -22.23 0.08
N LEU A 163 -2.75 -21.65 -0.93
CA LEU A 163 -3.34 -22.43 -2.03
C LEU A 163 -2.27 -23.10 -2.90
N VAL A 164 -1.21 -22.36 -3.27
CA VAL A 164 -0.08 -22.93 -4.03
C VAL A 164 0.61 -24.03 -3.24
N TRP A 165 0.87 -23.77 -1.95
CA TRP A 165 1.44 -24.78 -1.04
C TRP A 165 0.60 -26.05 -1.00
N TYR A 166 -0.72 -25.90 -0.90
CA TYR A 166 -1.65 -27.04 -0.87
C TYR A 166 -1.68 -27.82 -2.19
N VAL A 167 -1.86 -27.10 -3.30
CA VAL A 167 -1.94 -27.74 -4.63
C VAL A 167 -0.67 -28.52 -4.94
N VAL A 168 0.49 -27.92 -4.72
CA VAL A 168 1.78 -28.58 -4.94
C VAL A 168 1.99 -29.74 -3.96
N GLY A 169 1.70 -29.53 -2.67
CA GLY A 169 1.82 -30.59 -1.67
C GLY A 169 0.92 -31.78 -1.95
N TYR A 170 -0.33 -31.53 -2.30
CA TYR A 170 -1.30 -32.59 -2.64
C TYR A 170 -0.90 -33.35 -3.90
N SER A 171 -0.49 -32.62 -4.95
CA SER A 171 -0.10 -33.24 -6.22
C SER A 171 1.23 -33.99 -6.16
N ALA A 172 2.17 -33.53 -5.31
CA ALA A 172 3.48 -34.15 -5.18
C ALA A 172 3.50 -35.31 -4.17
N TYR A 173 2.55 -35.36 -3.22
CA TYR A 173 2.52 -36.33 -2.14
C TYR A 173 2.61 -37.81 -2.56
N PRO A 174 2.03 -38.25 -3.68
CA PRO A 174 2.17 -39.63 -4.16
C PRO A 174 3.61 -39.98 -4.62
N PHE A 175 4.38 -38.97 -5.05
CA PHE A 175 5.68 -39.15 -5.70
C PHE A 175 6.86 -38.69 -4.83
N ALA A 176 6.65 -37.64 -4.03
CA ALA A 176 7.63 -37.08 -3.12
C ALA A 176 7.03 -36.97 -1.73
N LYS A 177 7.49 -37.81 -0.81
CA LYS A 177 7.01 -37.79 0.59
C LYS A 177 7.45 -36.54 1.36
N ASP A 178 8.19 -35.66 0.73
CA ASP A 178 8.64 -34.40 1.32
C ASP A 178 7.81 -33.21 0.79
N LEU A 179 7.59 -32.26 1.66
CA LEU A 179 6.89 -31.01 1.32
C LEU A 179 7.88 -29.92 0.83
N PHE A 180 9.07 -30.34 0.36
CA PHE A 180 10.12 -29.41 -0.06
C PHE A 180 9.64 -28.43 -1.13
N TRP A 181 9.10 -28.94 -2.25
CA TRP A 181 8.62 -28.11 -3.35
C TRP A 181 7.37 -27.31 -2.97
N ALA A 182 6.48 -27.88 -2.17
CA ALA A 182 5.33 -27.15 -1.65
C ALA A 182 5.76 -25.95 -0.80
N GLY A 183 6.77 -26.15 0.08
CA GLY A 183 7.33 -25.06 0.88
C GLY A 183 7.98 -23.98 0.03
N ALA A 184 8.83 -24.36 -0.94
CA ALA A 184 9.49 -23.41 -1.83
C ALA A 184 8.49 -22.58 -2.65
N LEU A 185 7.60 -23.26 -3.37
CA LEU A 185 6.67 -22.60 -4.27
C LEU A 185 5.60 -21.81 -3.53
N GLY A 186 5.14 -22.30 -2.38
CA GLY A 186 4.25 -21.54 -1.50
C GLY A 186 4.90 -20.24 -1.00
N ALA A 187 6.16 -20.29 -0.58
CA ALA A 187 6.90 -19.09 -0.15
C ALA A 187 7.11 -18.09 -1.30
N VAL A 188 7.49 -18.56 -2.48
CA VAL A 188 7.64 -17.72 -3.69
C VAL A 188 6.31 -17.07 -4.08
N ALA A 189 5.24 -17.85 -4.12
CA ALA A 189 3.90 -17.34 -4.45
C ALA A 189 3.40 -16.30 -3.42
N PHE A 190 3.63 -16.58 -2.13
CA PHE A 190 3.33 -15.63 -1.07
C PHE A 190 4.08 -14.31 -1.23
N GLY A 191 5.40 -14.37 -1.44
CA GLY A 191 6.24 -13.19 -1.61
C GLY A 191 5.86 -12.38 -2.84
N ALA A 192 5.64 -13.04 -3.99
CA ALA A 192 5.19 -12.38 -5.22
C ALA A 192 3.85 -11.67 -5.02
N ALA A 193 2.88 -12.36 -4.43
CA ALA A 193 1.57 -11.79 -4.12
C ALA A 193 1.67 -10.64 -3.11
N PHE A 194 2.56 -10.74 -2.10
CA PHE A 194 2.79 -9.69 -1.12
C PHE A 194 3.32 -8.41 -1.77
N GLY A 195 4.28 -8.53 -2.67
CA GLY A 195 4.79 -7.39 -3.43
C GLY A 195 3.76 -6.77 -4.39
N LEU A 196 2.82 -7.57 -4.91
CA LEU A 196 1.76 -7.08 -5.79
C LEU A 196 0.60 -6.40 -5.04
N PHE A 197 0.15 -6.97 -3.92
CA PHE A 197 -1.10 -6.58 -3.27
C PHE A 197 -0.92 -5.83 -1.96
N ALA A 198 0.12 -6.14 -1.18
CA ALA A 198 0.39 -5.46 0.08
C ALA A 198 1.23 -4.21 -0.09
N TRP A 199 2.08 -4.15 -1.13
CA TRP A 199 2.90 -2.98 -1.37
C TRP A 199 2.11 -1.89 -2.10
N GLY A 200 2.01 -0.70 -1.50
CA GLY A 200 1.48 0.50 -2.14
C GLY A 200 2.60 1.40 -2.60
N VAL A 201 2.51 1.95 -3.81
CA VAL A 201 3.50 2.94 -4.30
C VAL A 201 3.50 4.13 -3.35
N PRO A 202 4.66 4.54 -2.80
CA PRO A 202 4.75 5.70 -1.94
C PRO A 202 4.35 7.00 -2.64
N ASP A 203 3.69 7.91 -1.92
CA ASP A 203 3.21 9.19 -2.47
C ASP A 203 4.33 9.99 -3.17
N GLU A 204 5.57 9.88 -2.69
CA GLU A 204 6.71 10.59 -3.26
C GLU A 204 7.12 10.10 -4.67
N LEU A 205 6.66 8.91 -5.08
CA LEU A 205 6.88 8.37 -6.43
C LEU A 205 5.76 8.72 -7.40
N TYR A 206 4.76 9.49 -6.96
CA TYR A 206 3.71 10.02 -7.82
C TYR A 206 3.94 11.49 -8.14
N ALA A 207 3.45 11.86 -9.31
CA ALA A 207 3.23 13.23 -9.71
C ALA A 207 1.78 13.61 -9.46
N GLY A 208 1.55 14.77 -8.86
CA GLY A 208 0.23 15.35 -8.74
C GLY A 208 -0.17 16.07 -10.03
N TRP A 209 -1.39 15.86 -10.47
CA TRP A 209 -1.98 16.49 -11.64
C TRP A 209 -3.33 17.09 -11.30
N LEU A 210 -3.62 18.27 -11.88
CA LEU A 210 -4.97 18.80 -11.92
C LEU A 210 -5.55 18.54 -13.30
N ARG A 211 -6.77 17.97 -13.35
CA ARG A 211 -7.53 17.73 -14.56
C ARG A 211 -8.83 18.51 -14.52
N VAL A 212 -9.09 19.32 -15.51
CA VAL A 212 -10.35 20.05 -15.63
C VAL A 212 -11.45 19.10 -16.09
N LEU A 213 -12.56 19.08 -15.37
CA LEU A 213 -13.76 18.29 -15.69
C LEU A 213 -14.91 19.16 -16.19
N SER A 214 -14.88 20.49 -16.01
CA SER A 214 -15.89 21.42 -16.56
C SER A 214 -15.84 21.45 -18.09
N GLU A 215 -17.00 21.70 -18.72
CA GLU A 215 -17.20 21.54 -20.16
C GLU A 215 -16.27 22.41 -21.00
N THR A 216 -16.06 23.66 -20.60
CA THR A 216 -15.30 24.67 -21.34
C THR A 216 -13.83 24.31 -21.61
N ARG A 217 -13.21 23.49 -20.76
CA ARG A 217 -11.81 23.06 -20.90
C ARG A 217 -11.61 21.61 -20.48
N HIS A 218 -12.59 20.79 -20.72
CA HIS A 218 -12.57 19.39 -20.33
C HIS A 218 -11.30 18.65 -20.78
N GLY A 219 -10.72 17.89 -19.88
CA GLY A 219 -9.54 17.05 -20.13
C GLY A 219 -8.19 17.80 -20.07
N ARG A 220 -8.15 19.13 -19.96
CA ARG A 220 -6.88 19.85 -19.77
C ARG A 220 -6.23 19.40 -18.46
N ARG A 221 -4.94 19.11 -18.52
CA ARG A 221 -4.14 18.62 -17.37
C ARG A 221 -2.95 19.53 -17.16
N ILE A 222 -2.62 19.80 -15.90
CA ILE A 222 -1.38 20.47 -15.51
C ILE A 222 -0.69 19.68 -14.38
N PRO A 223 0.65 19.54 -14.44
CA PRO A 223 1.41 18.94 -13.34
C PRO A 223 1.51 19.93 -12.18
N ILE A 224 1.39 19.43 -10.94
CA ILE A 224 1.52 20.25 -9.75
C ILE A 224 2.96 20.25 -9.25
N ASP A 225 3.61 19.08 -9.23
CA ASP A 225 4.95 18.95 -8.70
C ASP A 225 6.06 19.19 -9.73
N ALA A 226 7.22 19.49 -9.21
CA ALA A 226 8.44 19.57 -10.00
C ALA A 226 9.16 18.22 -10.00
N ALA A 227 9.84 17.92 -11.10
CA ALA A 227 10.73 16.79 -11.21
C ALA A 227 11.91 16.83 -10.21
N ASP A 228 12.25 18.01 -9.71
CA ASP A 228 13.34 18.28 -8.76
C ASP A 228 12.96 18.05 -7.27
N GLY A 229 11.70 17.71 -6.96
CA GLY A 229 11.22 17.52 -5.60
C GLY A 229 11.13 18.79 -4.76
N GLN A 230 11.25 19.96 -5.38
CA GLN A 230 11.07 21.24 -4.70
C GLN A 230 9.60 21.48 -4.38
N PRO A 231 9.28 22.10 -3.23
CA PRO A 231 7.90 22.47 -2.95
C PRO A 231 7.43 23.48 -4.00
N ARG A 232 6.25 23.23 -4.55
CA ARG A 232 5.63 24.14 -5.53
C ARG A 232 4.20 24.41 -5.16
N GLU A 233 3.75 25.61 -5.48
CA GLU A 233 2.36 26.02 -5.40
C GLU A 233 1.89 26.40 -6.79
N ARG A 234 0.72 25.87 -7.18
CA ARG A 234 0.07 26.13 -8.44
C ARG A 234 -1.22 26.88 -8.21
N PHE A 235 -1.40 27.96 -8.92
CA PHE A 235 -2.55 28.83 -8.78
C PHE A 235 -3.58 28.57 -9.88
N VAL A 236 -4.85 28.48 -9.44
CA VAL A 236 -6.01 28.24 -10.30
C VAL A 236 -6.96 29.42 -10.17
N GLY A 237 -7.42 29.96 -11.29
CA GLY A 237 -8.33 31.10 -11.30
C GLY A 237 -8.67 31.59 -12.70
N HIS A 238 -9.23 32.79 -12.78
CA HIS A 238 -9.65 33.42 -14.04
C HIS A 238 -8.65 34.46 -14.58
N PHE A 239 -7.58 34.75 -13.88
CA PHE A 239 -6.64 35.78 -14.35
C PHE A 239 -5.77 35.26 -15.52
N PRO A 240 -5.73 35.96 -16.69
CA PRO A 240 -5.10 35.44 -17.89
C PRO A 240 -3.56 35.42 -17.83
N ARG A 241 -2.96 36.09 -16.86
CA ARG A 241 -1.49 36.18 -16.71
C ARG A 241 -1.09 35.73 -15.30
N GLY A 242 -0.06 34.90 -15.22
CA GLY A 242 0.53 34.46 -13.95
C GLY A 242 -0.16 33.30 -13.24
N LEU A 243 -1.19 32.71 -13.84
CA LEU A 243 -1.82 31.48 -13.32
C LEU A 243 -1.31 30.24 -14.04
N ASP A 244 -1.19 29.16 -13.28
CA ASP A 244 -0.83 27.86 -13.83
C ASP A 244 -2.02 27.20 -14.54
N LEU A 245 -3.23 27.35 -13.97
CA LEU A 245 -4.48 26.89 -14.58
C LEU A 245 -5.48 28.03 -14.68
N PHE A 246 -5.72 28.45 -15.91
CA PHE A 246 -6.76 29.42 -16.23
C PHE A 246 -8.10 28.70 -16.45
N LEU A 247 -9.15 29.16 -15.77
CA LEU A 247 -10.55 28.74 -15.93
C LEU A 247 -11.37 29.97 -16.34
N PRO A 248 -12.40 29.83 -17.20
CA PRO A 248 -13.26 30.95 -17.59
C PRO A 248 -14.04 31.55 -16.42
N ALA A 249 -14.33 32.84 -16.49
CA ALA A 249 -15.17 33.53 -15.49
C ALA A 249 -16.63 33.02 -15.50
N ASP A 250 -17.08 32.54 -16.66
CA ASP A 250 -18.45 32.00 -16.85
C ASP A 250 -18.72 30.79 -15.94
N ASP A 251 -17.65 30.12 -15.49
CA ASP A 251 -17.73 29.03 -14.51
C ASP A 251 -17.75 29.56 -13.06
N GLY A 252 -18.00 30.84 -12.81
CA GLY A 252 -18.05 31.44 -11.47
C GLY A 252 -16.69 31.48 -10.75
N VAL A 253 -15.60 31.44 -11.50
CA VAL A 253 -14.23 31.43 -10.97
C VAL A 253 -13.72 32.85 -10.84
N LEU A 254 -13.20 33.23 -9.67
CA LEU A 254 -12.56 34.54 -9.47
C LEU A 254 -11.11 34.55 -9.98
N GLU A 255 -10.52 35.77 -10.02
CA GLU A 255 -9.16 36.01 -10.50
C GLU A 255 -8.12 35.06 -9.91
N LEU A 256 -8.11 34.92 -8.58
CA LEU A 256 -7.31 33.95 -7.84
C LEU A 256 -8.25 33.16 -6.91
N HIS A 257 -8.54 31.90 -7.26
CA HIS A 257 -9.59 31.18 -6.58
C HIS A 257 -9.05 30.14 -5.59
N VAL A 258 -8.15 29.30 -6.02
CA VAL A 258 -7.55 28.23 -5.21
C VAL A 258 -6.09 28.03 -5.58
N SER A 259 -5.26 27.65 -4.61
CA SER A 259 -3.94 27.13 -4.88
C SER A 259 -3.83 25.65 -4.49
N VAL A 260 -3.02 24.93 -5.22
CA VAL A 260 -2.64 23.57 -4.86
C VAL A 260 -1.13 23.52 -4.70
N LEU A 261 -0.72 23.10 -3.53
CA LEU A 261 0.67 23.06 -3.13
C LEU A 261 1.14 21.63 -2.87
N VAL A 262 2.38 21.36 -3.17
CA VAL A 262 3.11 20.18 -2.74
C VAL A 262 4.16 20.59 -1.74
N ASN A 263 4.16 19.96 -0.56
CA ASN A 263 5.17 20.23 0.46
C ASN A 263 6.42 19.35 0.25
N ARG A 264 7.48 19.59 1.04
CA ARG A 264 8.72 18.79 0.99
C ARG A 264 8.53 17.33 1.33
N ALA A 265 7.45 16.97 2.02
CA ALA A 265 7.09 15.60 2.35
C ALA A 265 6.33 14.87 1.21
N GLY A 266 6.08 15.55 0.07
CA GLY A 266 5.31 15.00 -1.04
C GLY A 266 3.80 14.97 -0.81
N GLU A 267 3.30 15.71 0.21
CA GLU A 267 1.86 15.82 0.45
C GLU A 267 1.27 16.97 -0.37
N PHE A 268 0.16 16.68 -1.02
CA PHE A 268 -0.60 17.66 -1.80
C PHE A 268 -1.71 18.26 -0.94
N ARG A 269 -1.84 19.58 -0.99
CA ARG A 269 -2.85 20.32 -0.24
C ARG A 269 -3.52 21.35 -1.14
N ALA A 270 -4.84 21.50 -1.03
CA ALA A 270 -5.57 22.59 -1.64
C ALA A 270 -5.80 23.68 -0.60
N ARG A 271 -5.63 24.94 -1.01
CA ARG A 271 -5.84 26.13 -0.17
C ARG A 271 -6.81 27.06 -0.84
N GLY A 272 -7.93 27.38 -0.18
CA GLY A 272 -8.90 28.34 -0.67
C GLY A 272 -8.37 29.77 -0.53
N LEU A 273 -8.42 30.54 -1.62
CA LEU A 273 -7.94 31.92 -1.68
C LEU A 273 -9.09 32.90 -1.95
N SER A 274 -10.24 32.39 -2.38
CA SER A 274 -11.39 33.19 -2.79
C SER A 274 -12.46 33.24 -1.73
N LEU A 275 -13.15 34.38 -1.63
CA LEU A 275 -14.40 34.53 -0.86
C LEU A 275 -15.56 33.73 -1.46
N GLN A 276 -15.47 33.39 -2.75
CA GLN A 276 -16.45 32.50 -3.38
C GLN A 276 -16.22 31.06 -2.97
N ARG A 277 -17.28 30.29 -3.13
CA ARG A 277 -17.33 28.90 -2.74
C ARG A 277 -16.20 28.08 -3.36
N THR A 278 -15.43 27.47 -2.49
CA THR A 278 -14.35 26.53 -2.82
C THR A 278 -14.57 25.27 -1.98
N VAL A 279 -14.96 24.16 -2.60
CA VAL A 279 -15.30 22.93 -1.89
C VAL A 279 -14.49 21.76 -2.45
N VAL A 280 -13.81 21.03 -1.59
CA VAL A 280 -13.22 19.74 -1.93
C VAL A 280 -14.23 18.65 -1.65
N ARG A 281 -14.66 17.94 -2.71
CA ARG A 281 -15.60 16.80 -2.62
C ARG A 281 -14.80 15.50 -2.67
N ARG A 282 -15.02 14.67 -1.67
CA ARG A 282 -14.53 13.29 -1.54
C ARG A 282 -15.71 12.34 -1.51
N PHE A 283 -15.44 11.03 -1.52
CA PHE A 283 -16.49 10.00 -1.55
C PHE A 283 -17.60 10.18 -0.49
N LEU A 284 -17.25 10.52 0.75
CA LEU A 284 -18.21 10.68 1.86
C LEU A 284 -18.04 12.02 2.60
N GLU A 285 -17.19 12.91 2.11
CA GLU A 285 -16.82 14.12 2.83
C GLU A 285 -16.81 15.32 1.89
N ARG A 286 -17.24 16.46 2.42
CA ARG A 286 -17.13 17.76 1.77
C ARG A 286 -16.39 18.71 2.70
N VAL A 287 -15.30 19.28 2.22
CA VAL A 287 -14.51 20.25 2.97
C VAL A 287 -14.65 21.60 2.30
N ASP A 288 -15.24 22.56 3.02
CA ASP A 288 -15.35 23.92 2.55
C ASP A 288 -14.06 24.69 2.83
N LEU A 289 -13.43 25.19 1.79
CA LEU A 289 -12.20 25.97 1.83
C LEU A 289 -12.44 27.44 1.50
N SER A 290 -13.69 27.90 1.39
CA SER A 290 -14.01 29.29 1.08
C SER A 290 -13.31 30.22 2.08
N TYR A 291 -12.62 31.23 1.54
CA TYR A 291 -11.88 32.17 2.37
C TYR A 291 -12.84 33.06 3.16
N ASP A 292 -12.59 33.23 4.44
CA ASP A 292 -13.33 34.14 5.31
C ASP A 292 -12.37 35.25 5.80
N LYS A 293 -12.70 36.50 5.52
CA LYS A 293 -11.92 37.68 5.98
C LYS A 293 -11.73 37.76 7.49
N ARG A 294 -12.59 37.10 8.25
CA ARG A 294 -12.52 37.04 9.72
C ARG A 294 -11.46 36.06 10.23
N ARG A 295 -10.95 35.21 9.35
CA ARG A 295 -9.92 34.22 9.70
C ARG A 295 -8.51 34.73 9.38
N PRO A 296 -7.54 34.52 10.26
CA PRO A 296 -6.18 35.02 10.07
C PRO A 296 -5.41 34.32 8.92
N ALA A 297 -5.84 33.12 8.50
CA ALA A 297 -5.17 32.35 7.47
C ALA A 297 -6.18 31.61 6.56
N PRO A 298 -5.85 31.40 5.28
CA PRO A 298 -6.63 30.56 4.39
C PRO A 298 -6.75 29.13 4.91
N LEU A 299 -7.94 28.53 4.72
CA LEU A 299 -8.14 27.11 5.03
C LEU A 299 -7.42 26.27 4.01
N ASP A 300 -6.81 25.18 4.47
CA ASP A 300 -6.22 24.18 3.60
C ASP A 300 -6.68 22.77 3.98
N THR A 301 -6.68 21.87 3.00
CA THR A 301 -6.94 20.44 3.21
C THR A 301 -5.98 19.59 2.39
N ARG A 302 -5.64 18.42 2.91
CA ARG A 302 -4.86 17.42 2.16
C ARG A 302 -5.69 16.90 1.00
N LEU A 303 -5.07 16.74 -0.17
CA LEU A 303 -5.69 16.11 -1.35
C LEU A 303 -5.31 14.65 -1.47
N SER A 304 -6.27 13.85 -1.91
CA SER A 304 -6.10 12.46 -2.31
C SER A 304 -6.50 12.27 -3.76
N SER A 305 -5.91 11.30 -4.46
CA SER A 305 -6.26 11.05 -5.86
C SER A 305 -7.76 10.79 -6.04
N GLY A 306 -8.37 11.48 -7.00
CA GLY A 306 -9.81 11.46 -7.24
C GLY A 306 -10.61 12.52 -6.46
N ASP A 307 -9.98 13.33 -5.61
CA ASP A 307 -10.66 14.47 -4.98
C ASP A 307 -11.02 15.49 -6.05
N ARG A 308 -12.22 16.06 -5.93
CA ARG A 308 -12.74 17.09 -6.85
C ARG A 308 -12.80 18.42 -6.14
N ILE A 309 -12.11 19.40 -6.68
CA ILE A 309 -12.17 20.79 -6.23
C ILE A 309 -13.25 21.48 -7.05
N VAL A 310 -14.30 21.89 -6.39
CA VAL A 310 -15.45 22.58 -6.99
C VAL A 310 -15.35 24.06 -6.66
N LEU A 311 -15.27 24.88 -7.69
CA LEU A 311 -15.10 26.33 -7.63
C LEU A 311 -16.35 27.00 -8.16
N GLY A 312 -16.79 28.09 -7.54
CA GLY A 312 -17.93 28.87 -8.00
C GLY A 312 -19.25 28.54 -7.32
N THR A 313 -20.32 29.17 -7.78
CA THR A 313 -21.67 29.04 -7.21
C THR A 313 -22.43 27.85 -7.80
N PRO A 314 -23.43 27.28 -7.09
CA PRO A 314 -24.26 26.23 -7.64
C PRO A 314 -24.90 26.63 -8.96
N GLY A 315 -24.73 25.82 -10.00
CA GLY A 315 -25.21 26.08 -11.36
C GLY A 315 -24.20 26.75 -12.30
N GLN A 316 -23.12 27.32 -11.74
CA GLN A 316 -21.94 27.82 -12.47
C GLN A 316 -20.71 27.34 -11.74
N GLU A 317 -20.41 26.06 -11.84
CA GLU A 317 -19.30 25.41 -11.10
C GLU A 317 -18.20 24.96 -12.06
N ALA A 318 -16.99 25.42 -11.84
CA ALA A 318 -15.82 24.76 -12.40
C ALA A 318 -15.42 23.58 -11.51
N VAL A 319 -15.16 22.43 -12.13
CA VAL A 319 -14.72 21.23 -11.43
C VAL A 319 -13.32 20.84 -11.89
N VAL A 320 -12.42 20.76 -10.93
CA VAL A 320 -11.04 20.32 -11.16
C VAL A 320 -10.79 19.08 -10.33
N GLU A 321 -10.36 18.00 -10.94
CA GLU A 321 -10.02 16.75 -10.27
C GLU A 321 -8.52 16.69 -10.01
N PHE A 322 -8.18 16.32 -8.78
CA PHE A 322 -6.82 16.02 -8.43
C PHE A 322 -6.50 14.54 -8.70
N LEU A 323 -5.43 14.27 -9.42
CA LEU A 323 -4.97 12.92 -9.76
C LEU A 323 -3.53 12.73 -9.33
N MET A 324 -3.23 11.60 -8.74
CA MET A 324 -1.86 11.15 -8.52
C MET A 324 -1.52 10.11 -9.58
N LEU A 325 -0.60 10.45 -10.47
CA LEU A 325 -0.11 9.55 -11.51
C LEU A 325 1.35 9.18 -11.20
N PRO A 326 1.78 7.96 -11.56
CA PRO A 326 3.18 7.58 -11.42
C PRO A 326 4.06 8.57 -12.19
N ARG A 327 5.19 8.97 -11.60
CA ARG A 327 6.19 9.75 -12.34
C ARG A 327 6.73 8.90 -13.47
N GLU A 328 6.62 9.40 -14.68
CA GLU A 328 7.34 8.83 -15.80
C GLU A 328 8.83 9.04 -15.54
N GLU A 329 9.59 7.97 -15.56
CA GLU A 329 11.05 8.04 -15.53
C GLU A 329 11.50 8.65 -16.86
N ARG A 330 11.99 9.89 -16.80
CA ARG A 330 12.68 10.52 -17.91
C ARG A 330 14.13 10.08 -17.95
#